data_dbc2ff50a6c0172f6447fc94efba2258
#
_entry.id   dbc2ff50a6c0172f6447fc94efba2258
#
_cell.length_a   1.000
_cell.length_b   1.000
_cell.length_c   1.000
_cell.angle_alpha   90.00
_cell.angle_beta   90.00
_cell.angle_gamma   90.00
#
_symmetry.space_group_name_H-M   'P 1'
#
loop_
_entity.id
_entity.type
_entity.pdbx_description
1 polymer ?
#
loop_
_entity_poly.entity_id
_entity_poly.type
_entity_poly.pdbx_seq_one_letter_code
_entity_poly.pdbx_strand_id
1 'polypeptide(L)'
;MPLSQARNDKEVLAMLHSPIAKAINYVIDKIYDENIGAIHDIVYMAYSPEEYERTGDFYRAWGAGTTKIVNERTVEGEFKYNPDKMSIGSTDPNSSNYGQHIGLAGDFYGQDARPYLAELIYNGATGSLFGDGAFRKKRDAWEELNKRIGRRKMKQWMKEGLEAAGLKVQMHNKAIEVTTTKVD
;
A
#
# COMPACT_ATOMS: atom_id res chain seq x y z
N MET A 1 -11.12 -30.80 -1.03
CA MET A 1 -12.02 -31.49 -1.96
C MET A 1 -11.68 -31.02 -3.38
N PRO A 2 -11.43 -31.87 -4.36
CA PRO A 2 -11.15 -31.42 -5.72
C PRO A 2 -12.40 -30.81 -6.36
N LEU A 3 -12.20 -29.79 -7.22
CA LEU A 3 -13.30 -29.10 -7.94
C LEU A 3 -14.24 -30.05 -8.71
N SER A 4 -13.74 -31.21 -9.13
CA SER A 4 -14.51 -32.25 -9.80
C SER A 4 -15.57 -32.92 -8.93
N GLN A 5 -15.58 -32.66 -7.63
CA GLN A 5 -16.55 -33.22 -6.67
C GLN A 5 -17.65 -32.22 -6.26
N ALA A 6 -17.58 -30.98 -6.77
CA ALA A 6 -18.63 -30.00 -6.52
C ALA A 6 -19.94 -30.43 -7.21
N ARG A 7 -21.04 -30.35 -6.49
CA ARG A 7 -22.37 -30.77 -6.94
C ARG A 7 -23.23 -29.63 -7.48
N ASN A 8 -22.85 -28.41 -7.19
CA ASN A 8 -23.56 -27.21 -7.60
C ASN A 8 -22.63 -25.98 -7.62
N ASP A 9 -23.06 -24.89 -8.23
CA ASP A 9 -22.30 -23.65 -8.39
C ASP A 9 -21.86 -23.04 -7.06
N LYS A 10 -22.66 -23.17 -6.01
CA LYS A 10 -22.33 -22.63 -4.68
C LYS A 10 -21.12 -23.35 -4.07
N GLU A 11 -21.05 -24.65 -4.22
CA GLU A 11 -19.88 -25.45 -3.77
C GLU A 11 -18.63 -25.09 -4.59
N VAL A 12 -18.76 -24.90 -5.90
CA VAL A 12 -17.65 -24.46 -6.76
C VAL A 12 -17.14 -23.10 -6.29
N LEU A 13 -18.01 -22.14 -6.07
CA LEU A 13 -17.63 -20.81 -5.60
C LEU A 13 -16.92 -20.87 -4.24
N ALA A 14 -17.46 -21.64 -3.30
CA ALA A 14 -16.86 -21.81 -1.97
C ALA A 14 -15.42 -22.41 -2.06
N MET A 15 -15.21 -23.38 -2.96
CA MET A 15 -13.90 -23.96 -3.19
C MET A 15 -12.89 -22.97 -3.81
N LEU A 16 -13.37 -21.98 -4.57
CA LEU A 16 -12.51 -20.98 -5.22
C LEU A 16 -12.09 -19.86 -4.27
N HIS A 17 -12.79 -19.63 -3.16
CA HIS A 17 -12.48 -18.51 -2.25
C HIS A 17 -11.04 -18.55 -1.73
N SER A 18 -10.55 -19.69 -1.26
CA SER A 18 -9.19 -19.80 -0.72
C SER A 18 -8.11 -19.61 -1.81
N PRO A 19 -8.18 -20.23 -2.98
CA PRO A 19 -7.26 -19.93 -4.08
C PRO A 19 -7.27 -18.46 -4.52
N ILE A 20 -8.47 -17.85 -4.61
CA ILE A 20 -8.59 -16.43 -4.99
C ILE A 20 -7.97 -15.53 -3.92
N ALA A 21 -8.22 -15.79 -2.63
CA ALA A 21 -7.61 -15.02 -1.54
C ALA A 21 -6.08 -15.12 -1.57
N LYS A 22 -5.52 -16.30 -1.84
CA LYS A 22 -4.07 -16.47 -2.01
C LYS A 22 -3.52 -15.70 -3.21
N ALA A 23 -4.25 -15.70 -4.32
CA ALA A 23 -3.87 -14.96 -5.51
C ALA A 23 -3.92 -13.44 -5.27
N ILE A 24 -4.90 -12.94 -4.53
CA ILE A 24 -5.00 -11.54 -4.13
C ILE A 24 -3.80 -11.15 -3.26
N ASN A 25 -3.44 -11.97 -2.27
CA ASN A 25 -2.26 -11.70 -1.43
C ASN A 25 -0.98 -11.67 -2.27
N TYR A 26 -0.81 -12.59 -3.21
CA TYR A 26 0.31 -12.55 -4.16
C TYR A 26 0.36 -11.24 -4.95
N VAL A 27 -0.78 -10.75 -5.44
CA VAL A 27 -0.86 -9.46 -6.13
C VAL A 27 -0.47 -8.31 -5.21
N ILE A 28 -0.94 -8.32 -3.95
CA ILE A 28 -0.62 -7.30 -2.95
C ILE A 28 0.89 -7.26 -2.67
N ASP A 29 1.55 -8.42 -2.56
CA ASP A 29 3.01 -8.50 -2.38
C ASP A 29 3.74 -7.88 -3.58
N LYS A 30 3.27 -8.13 -4.80
CA LYS A 30 3.82 -7.50 -6.01
C LYS A 30 3.60 -5.99 -6.06
N ILE A 31 2.43 -5.51 -5.60
CA ILE A 31 2.16 -4.07 -5.45
C ILE A 31 3.12 -3.46 -4.43
N TYR A 32 3.39 -4.14 -3.33
CA TYR A 32 4.33 -3.69 -2.31
C TYR A 32 5.74 -3.50 -2.88
N ASP A 33 6.25 -4.46 -3.64
CA ASP A 33 7.57 -4.37 -4.29
C ASP A 33 7.66 -3.14 -5.23
N GLU A 34 6.64 -2.91 -6.05
CA GLU A 34 6.58 -1.75 -6.96
C GLU A 34 6.43 -0.42 -6.18
N ASN A 35 5.69 -0.45 -5.05
CA ASN A 35 5.51 0.73 -4.20
C ASN A 35 6.83 1.15 -3.52
N ILE A 36 7.65 0.19 -3.07
CA ILE A 36 8.99 0.49 -2.56
C ILE A 36 9.79 1.25 -3.63
N GLY A 37 9.79 0.77 -4.87
CA GLY A 37 10.47 1.45 -5.98
C GLY A 37 9.90 2.85 -6.25
N ALA A 38 8.59 3.01 -6.26
CA ALA A 38 7.94 4.31 -6.47
C ALA A 38 8.27 5.30 -5.35
N ILE A 39 8.21 4.88 -4.09
CA ILE A 39 8.59 5.71 -2.94
C ILE A 39 10.08 6.07 -3.01
N HIS A 40 10.95 5.10 -3.32
CA HIS A 40 12.36 5.35 -3.48
C HIS A 40 12.61 6.48 -4.48
N ASP A 41 12.10 6.33 -5.71
CA ASP A 41 12.42 7.25 -6.80
C ASP A 41 11.77 8.63 -6.63
N ILE A 42 10.53 8.68 -6.14
CA ILE A 42 9.75 9.93 -6.07
C ILE A 42 9.92 10.63 -4.73
N VAL A 43 10.10 9.90 -3.63
CA VAL A 43 10.19 10.49 -2.29
C VAL A 43 11.63 10.58 -1.82
N TYR A 44 12.34 9.46 -1.80
CA TYR A 44 13.67 9.41 -1.20
C TYR A 44 14.76 10.02 -2.08
N MET A 45 14.67 9.86 -3.40
CA MET A 45 15.64 10.48 -4.32
C MET A 45 15.38 11.98 -4.57
N ALA A 46 14.22 12.50 -4.14
CA ALA A 46 13.86 13.90 -4.35
C ALA A 46 14.76 14.89 -3.58
N TYR A 47 15.36 14.45 -2.48
CA TYR A 47 16.32 15.24 -1.70
C TYR A 47 17.18 14.34 -0.80
N SER A 48 18.34 14.81 -0.40
CA SER A 48 19.20 14.15 0.60
C SER A 48 19.09 14.95 1.91
N PRO A 49 18.61 14.36 3.02
CA PRO A 49 18.59 15.06 4.31
C PRO A 49 20.02 15.23 4.83
N GLU A 50 20.32 16.42 5.35
CA GLU A 50 21.63 16.74 5.95
C GLU A 50 21.64 16.52 7.47
N GLU A 51 20.47 16.59 8.10
CA GLU A 51 20.35 16.65 9.57
C GLU A 51 19.81 15.35 10.21
N TYR A 52 19.35 14.37 9.44
CA TYR A 52 18.82 13.12 9.99
C TYR A 52 19.03 11.92 9.06
N GLU A 53 19.14 10.74 9.66
CA GLU A 53 19.16 9.47 8.93
C GLU A 53 17.76 8.97 8.64
N ARG A 54 17.53 8.52 7.41
CA ARG A 54 16.23 7.95 7.01
C ARG A 54 16.08 6.53 7.55
N THR A 55 15.05 6.29 8.35
CA THR A 55 14.78 4.97 8.95
C THR A 55 14.21 3.95 7.95
N GLY A 56 13.67 4.40 6.83
CA GLY A 56 12.96 3.55 5.88
C GLY A 56 11.56 3.12 6.35
N ASP A 57 11.04 3.70 7.43
CA ASP A 57 9.74 3.35 7.98
C ASP A 57 8.60 3.62 7.01
N PHE A 58 8.73 4.67 6.19
CA PHE A 58 7.71 4.98 5.20
C PHE A 58 7.53 3.87 4.15
N TYR A 59 8.59 3.13 3.81
CA TYR A 59 8.47 1.92 2.99
C TYR A 59 7.67 0.84 3.72
N ARG A 60 8.02 0.59 5.00
CA ARG A 60 7.44 -0.47 5.82
C ARG A 60 6.01 -0.18 6.26
N ALA A 61 5.61 1.09 6.22
CA ALA A 61 4.25 1.50 6.58
C ALA A 61 3.18 1.07 5.56
N TRP A 62 3.59 0.68 4.37
CA TRP A 62 2.69 0.15 3.36
C TRP A 62 2.63 -1.37 3.41
N GLY A 63 1.50 -1.95 3.02
CA GLY A 63 1.39 -3.40 2.96
C GLY A 63 -0.03 -3.92 2.82
N ALA A 64 -0.15 -5.23 2.98
CA ALA A 64 -1.43 -5.90 2.95
C ALA A 64 -2.33 -5.44 4.10
N GLY A 65 -3.53 -5.03 3.77
CA GLY A 65 -4.65 -4.99 4.68
C GLY A 65 -5.30 -6.38 4.81
N THR A 66 -6.58 -6.38 5.16
CA THR A 66 -7.32 -7.62 5.31
C THR A 66 -7.81 -8.14 3.95
N THR A 67 -7.53 -9.40 3.65
CA THR A 67 -8.21 -10.11 2.56
C THR A 67 -9.43 -10.81 3.14
N LYS A 68 -10.62 -10.49 2.61
CA LYS A 68 -11.90 -10.99 3.13
C LYS A 68 -12.81 -11.51 2.03
N ILE A 69 -13.62 -12.50 2.36
CA ILE A 69 -14.74 -12.95 1.52
C ILE A 69 -15.93 -12.04 1.85
N VAL A 70 -16.32 -11.21 0.90
CA VAL A 70 -17.44 -10.27 1.08
C VAL A 70 -18.78 -10.97 0.87
N ASN A 71 -18.86 -11.82 -0.13
CA ASN A 71 -20.01 -12.63 -0.45
C ASN A 71 -19.61 -13.88 -1.27
N GLU A 72 -20.57 -14.68 -1.69
CA GLU A 72 -20.35 -15.93 -2.43
C GLU A 72 -19.52 -15.73 -3.72
N ARG A 73 -19.52 -14.53 -4.33
CA ARG A 73 -18.88 -14.23 -5.62
C ARG A 73 -17.73 -13.23 -5.53
N THR A 74 -17.49 -12.67 -4.33
CA THR A 74 -16.56 -11.55 -4.18
C THR A 74 -15.56 -11.81 -3.06
N VAL A 75 -14.30 -11.75 -3.42
CA VAL A 75 -13.18 -11.72 -2.47
C VAL A 75 -12.44 -10.40 -2.68
N GLU A 76 -12.21 -9.67 -1.61
CA GLU A 76 -11.51 -8.38 -1.62
C GLU A 76 -10.18 -8.48 -0.88
N GLY A 77 -9.18 -7.79 -1.38
CA GLY A 77 -7.92 -7.54 -0.68
C GLY A 77 -7.57 -6.07 -0.74
N GLU A 78 -6.86 -5.61 0.27
CA GLU A 78 -6.52 -4.22 0.46
C GLU A 78 -5.00 -4.06 0.53
N PHE A 79 -4.48 -3.06 -0.19
CA PHE A 79 -3.13 -2.55 -0.02
C PHE A 79 -3.24 -1.15 0.58
N LYS A 80 -2.66 -0.93 1.76
CA LYS A 80 -2.85 0.30 2.51
C LYS A 80 -1.63 0.79 3.26
N TYR A 81 -1.67 2.06 3.61
CA TYR A 81 -0.79 2.69 4.57
C TYR A 81 -1.20 2.34 6.00
N ASN A 82 -0.23 1.93 6.81
CA ASN A 82 -0.41 1.68 8.24
C ASN A 82 0.48 2.63 9.04
N PRO A 83 -0.09 3.69 9.62
CA PRO A 83 0.65 4.68 10.40
C PRO A 83 1.34 4.11 11.65
N ASP A 84 0.85 3.00 12.21
CA ASP A 84 1.43 2.38 13.40
C ASP A 84 2.82 1.80 13.15
N LYS A 85 3.19 1.60 11.88
CA LYS A 85 4.53 1.16 11.49
C LYS A 85 5.54 2.31 11.34
N MET A 86 5.10 3.54 11.52
CA MET A 86 5.96 4.72 11.46
C MET A 86 6.56 5.02 12.83
N SER A 87 7.87 5.05 12.93
CA SER A 87 8.58 5.64 14.09
C SER A 87 8.79 7.12 13.81
N ILE A 88 7.81 7.94 14.11
CA ILE A 88 8.03 9.37 14.18
C ILE A 88 8.42 9.68 15.61
N GLY A 89 9.50 10.42 15.78
CA GLY A 89 10.15 10.83 17.00
C GLY A 89 9.41 10.60 18.32
N SER A 90 10.12 10.20 19.32
CA SER A 90 9.58 9.95 20.64
C SER A 90 9.19 11.25 21.32
N THR A 91 8.04 11.26 22.01
CA THR A 91 7.69 12.30 22.98
C THR A 91 8.38 12.10 24.34
N ASP A 92 9.09 10.97 24.51
CA ASP A 92 9.90 10.70 25.70
C ASP A 92 11.20 11.51 25.64
N PRO A 93 11.44 12.44 26.58
CA PRO A 93 12.65 13.24 26.64
C PRO A 93 13.95 12.46 26.75
N ASN A 94 13.86 11.20 27.18
CA ASN A 94 15.03 10.32 27.33
C ASN A 94 15.33 9.49 26.09
N SER A 95 14.49 9.57 25.05
CA SER A 95 14.70 8.86 23.80
C SER A 95 15.71 9.58 22.91
N SER A 96 16.57 8.83 22.23
CA SER A 96 17.56 9.37 21.28
C SER A 96 16.94 10.14 20.10
N ASN A 97 15.67 9.87 19.80
CA ASN A 97 14.90 10.57 18.76
C ASN A 97 13.84 11.51 19.33
N TYR A 98 14.02 11.93 20.59
CA TYR A 98 13.19 12.98 21.19
C TYR A 98 13.25 14.24 20.35
N GLY A 99 12.10 14.77 20.02
CA GLY A 99 11.99 15.99 19.24
C GLY A 99 12.24 15.86 17.74
N GLN A 100 12.76 14.74 17.25
CA GLN A 100 12.88 14.53 15.82
C GLN A 100 11.49 14.39 15.20
N HIS A 101 11.17 15.28 14.26
CA HIS A 101 9.85 15.39 13.62
C HIS A 101 8.66 15.77 14.54
N ILE A 102 8.91 16.13 15.80
CA ILE A 102 7.89 16.73 16.67
C ILE A 102 7.42 18.09 16.12
N GLY A 103 8.21 18.78 15.30
CA GLY A 103 7.77 19.98 14.57
C GLY A 103 6.56 19.69 13.66
N LEU A 104 6.45 18.50 13.12
CA LEU A 104 5.24 18.03 12.44
C LEU A 104 4.09 17.76 13.43
N ALA A 105 4.42 17.36 14.65
CA ALA A 105 3.46 17.14 15.73
C ALA A 105 3.23 18.40 16.58
N GLY A 106 4.23 19.29 16.66
CA GLY A 106 4.16 20.52 17.45
C GLY A 106 3.13 21.51 16.96
N ASP A 107 2.98 21.61 15.65
CA ASP A 107 1.97 22.45 15.02
C ASP A 107 0.57 21.84 15.05
N PHE A 108 0.49 20.54 15.29
CA PHE A 108 -0.76 19.84 15.57
C PHE A 108 -1.05 19.72 17.07
N TYR A 109 -0.34 20.46 17.92
CA TYR A 109 -0.58 20.52 19.38
C TYR A 109 -0.69 19.15 20.04
N GLY A 110 0.30 18.28 19.79
CA GLY A 110 0.34 16.95 20.39
C GLY A 110 -0.53 15.91 19.67
N GLN A 111 -1.04 16.20 18.49
CA GLN A 111 -1.70 15.19 17.67
C GLN A 111 -0.66 14.34 16.95
N ASP A 112 -1.00 13.07 16.79
CA ASP A 112 -0.19 12.11 16.04
C ASP A 112 -0.21 12.46 14.54
N ALA A 113 0.96 12.83 13.99
CA ALA A 113 1.08 13.16 12.57
C ALA A 113 1.17 11.93 11.66
N ARG A 114 1.40 10.75 12.21
CA ARG A 114 1.58 9.51 11.43
C ARG A 114 0.44 9.21 10.47
N PRO A 115 -0.85 9.36 10.84
CA PRO A 115 -1.96 9.12 9.93
C PRO A 115 -1.96 10.00 8.68
N TYR A 116 -1.42 11.22 8.80
CA TYR A 116 -1.45 12.23 7.72
C TYR A 116 -0.17 12.26 6.88
N LEU A 117 0.87 11.54 7.31
CA LEU A 117 2.20 11.68 6.69
C LEU A 117 2.21 11.27 5.21
N ALA A 118 1.49 10.22 4.85
CA ALA A 118 1.40 9.79 3.45
C ALA A 118 0.75 10.87 2.58
N GLU A 119 -0.32 11.49 3.07
CA GLU A 119 -1.02 12.58 2.39
C GLU A 119 -0.12 13.81 2.25
N LEU A 120 0.57 14.22 3.32
CA LEU A 120 1.51 15.34 3.30
C LEU A 120 2.64 15.14 2.30
N ILE A 121 3.20 13.94 2.22
CA ILE A 121 4.26 13.61 1.27
C ILE A 121 3.73 13.63 -0.17
N TYR A 122 2.56 13.05 -0.40
CA TYR A 122 2.03 12.86 -1.75
C TYR A 122 1.45 14.14 -2.34
N ASN A 123 0.74 14.93 -1.53
CA ASN A 123 0.10 16.15 -2.00
C ASN A 123 1.00 17.39 -1.85
N GLY A 124 2.04 17.29 -1.04
CA GLY A 124 2.82 18.43 -0.58
C GLY A 124 2.08 19.22 0.49
N ALA A 125 2.80 19.82 1.41
CA ALA A 125 2.23 20.69 2.43
C ALA A 125 2.04 22.10 1.88
N THR A 126 0.86 22.66 2.07
CA THR A 126 0.55 24.06 1.79
C THR A 126 0.49 24.81 3.10
N GLY A 127 1.33 25.86 3.27
CA GLY A 127 1.31 26.75 4.42
C GLY A 127 2.67 27.01 5.03
N SER A 128 2.73 28.06 5.87
CA SER A 128 3.95 28.50 6.54
C SER A 128 4.46 27.55 7.64
N LEU A 129 3.62 26.64 8.11
CA LEU A 129 3.89 25.72 9.20
C LEU A 129 5.01 24.73 8.91
N PHE A 130 5.23 24.39 7.65
CA PHE A 130 6.26 23.43 7.24
C PHE A 130 7.51 24.10 6.63
N GLY A 131 7.63 25.41 6.77
CA GLY A 131 8.77 26.18 6.29
C GLY A 131 9.05 26.02 4.80
N ASP A 132 10.28 26.30 4.38
CA ASP A 132 10.78 26.04 3.00
C ASP A 132 11.20 24.59 2.76
N GLY A 133 10.82 23.70 3.68
CA GLY A 133 11.34 22.36 3.80
C GLY A 133 10.81 21.34 2.80
N ALA A 134 11.20 20.11 3.07
CA ALA A 134 11.05 18.92 2.24
C ALA A 134 9.60 18.58 1.83
N PHE A 135 8.60 19.10 2.54
CA PHE A 135 7.19 18.78 2.29
C PHE A 135 6.47 19.73 1.34
N ARG A 136 7.08 20.85 0.93
CA ARG A 136 6.43 21.80 0.00
C ARG A 136 6.16 21.24 -1.39
N LYS A 137 6.98 20.33 -1.86
CA LYS A 137 6.84 19.76 -3.20
C LYS A 137 6.01 18.50 -3.13
N LYS A 138 4.97 18.44 -3.93
CA LYS A 138 4.23 17.21 -4.21
C LYS A 138 5.18 16.09 -4.65
N ARG A 139 5.08 14.92 -4.02
CA ARG A 139 5.86 13.71 -4.31
C ARG A 139 4.91 12.55 -4.43
N ASP A 140 4.10 12.55 -5.47
CA ASP A 140 3.03 11.61 -5.67
C ASP A 140 3.56 10.24 -6.10
N ALA A 141 4.09 9.50 -5.12
CA ALA A 141 4.50 8.11 -5.33
C ALA A 141 3.31 7.20 -5.67
N TRP A 142 2.08 7.61 -5.32
CA TRP A 142 0.87 6.87 -5.71
C TRP A 142 0.60 6.97 -7.21
N GLU A 143 0.75 8.15 -7.79
CA GLU A 143 0.65 8.32 -9.24
C GLU A 143 1.71 7.48 -9.96
N GLU A 144 2.95 7.51 -9.45
CA GLU A 144 4.04 6.71 -10.01
C GLU A 144 3.78 5.20 -9.86
N LEU A 145 3.30 4.74 -8.70
CA LEU A 145 2.90 3.37 -8.50
C LEU A 145 1.85 2.93 -9.53
N ASN A 146 0.81 3.74 -9.73
CA ASN A 146 -0.24 3.45 -10.71
C ASN A 146 0.29 3.31 -12.14
N LYS A 147 1.31 4.11 -12.52
CA LYS A 147 2.01 3.97 -13.81
C LYS A 147 2.75 2.64 -13.91
N ARG A 148 3.41 2.23 -12.82
CA ARG A 148 4.20 0.99 -12.77
C ARG A 148 3.35 -0.27 -12.83
N ILE A 149 2.24 -0.29 -12.10
CA ILE A 149 1.41 -1.51 -11.98
C ILE A 149 0.45 -1.72 -13.14
N GLY A 150 -0.10 -0.74 -13.75
CA GLY A 150 -0.97 -0.80 -14.91
C GLY A 150 -1.88 -2.04 -15.02
N ARG A 151 -3.01 -1.93 -15.68
CA ARG A 151 -4.01 -3.01 -15.78
C ARG A 151 -3.45 -4.35 -16.30
N ARG A 152 -2.48 -4.29 -17.23
CA ARG A 152 -1.90 -5.50 -17.82
C ARG A 152 -1.07 -6.29 -16.82
N LYS A 153 -0.26 -5.60 -16.02
CA LYS A 153 0.58 -6.18 -14.97
C LYS A 153 -0.27 -6.81 -13.86
N MET A 154 -1.31 -6.10 -13.41
CA MET A 154 -2.25 -6.62 -12.42
C MET A 154 -2.92 -7.93 -12.87
N LYS A 155 -3.37 -7.99 -14.13
CA LYS A 155 -3.93 -9.22 -14.70
C LYS A 155 -2.93 -10.36 -14.72
N GLN A 156 -1.69 -10.08 -15.10
CA GLN A 156 -0.63 -11.08 -15.15
C GLN A 156 -0.34 -11.63 -13.74
N TRP A 157 -0.18 -10.77 -12.75
CA TRP A 157 0.05 -11.19 -11.37
C TRP A 157 -1.11 -12.00 -10.78
N MET A 158 -2.35 -11.60 -11.10
CA MET A 158 -3.52 -12.37 -10.68
C MET A 158 -3.50 -13.77 -11.29
N LYS A 159 -3.16 -13.90 -12.57
CA LYS A 159 -2.98 -15.21 -13.22
C LYS A 159 -1.92 -16.03 -12.50
N GLU A 160 -0.73 -15.49 -12.30
CA GLU A 160 0.39 -16.15 -11.61
C GLU A 160 0.01 -16.59 -10.20
N GLY A 161 -0.68 -15.73 -9.44
CA GLY A 161 -1.16 -16.04 -8.11
C GLY A 161 -2.19 -17.17 -8.08
N LEU A 162 -3.11 -17.21 -9.04
CA LEU A 162 -4.09 -18.29 -9.19
C LEU A 162 -3.42 -19.60 -9.59
N GLU A 163 -2.44 -19.56 -10.51
CA GLU A 163 -1.66 -20.74 -10.92
C GLU A 163 -0.81 -21.27 -9.76
N ALA A 164 -0.19 -20.39 -8.98
CA ALA A 164 0.52 -20.75 -7.74
C ALA A 164 -0.41 -21.36 -6.68
N ALA A 165 -1.68 -20.96 -6.68
CA ALA A 165 -2.72 -21.54 -5.83
C ALA A 165 -3.29 -22.88 -6.37
N GLY A 166 -2.74 -23.42 -7.47
CA GLY A 166 -3.09 -24.72 -8.05
C GLY A 166 -4.24 -24.69 -9.06
N LEU A 167 -4.63 -23.52 -9.55
CA LEU A 167 -5.66 -23.38 -10.58
C LEU A 167 -5.03 -23.28 -11.98
N LYS A 168 -5.69 -23.88 -12.98
CA LYS A 168 -5.36 -23.64 -14.38
C LYS A 168 -6.14 -22.40 -14.86
N VAL A 169 -5.43 -21.37 -15.30
CA VAL A 169 -6.02 -20.08 -15.67
C VAL A 169 -5.85 -19.80 -17.15
N GLN A 170 -6.98 -19.56 -17.83
CA GLN A 170 -6.99 -19.02 -19.19
C GLN A 170 -7.47 -17.56 -19.13
N MET A 171 -6.65 -16.64 -19.64
CA MET A 171 -7.03 -15.24 -19.73
C MET A 171 -7.84 -14.98 -20.99
N HIS A 172 -9.10 -14.59 -20.82
CA HIS A 172 -9.90 -14.03 -21.90
C HIS A 172 -9.81 -12.51 -21.87
N ASN A 173 -9.81 -11.87 -23.06
CA ASN A 173 -9.67 -10.40 -23.19
C ASN A 173 -10.83 -9.59 -22.62
N LYS A 174 -11.88 -10.21 -22.09
CA LYS A 174 -13.01 -9.56 -21.46
C LYS A 174 -12.77 -9.38 -19.96
N ALA A 175 -12.64 -8.11 -19.59
CA ALA A 175 -12.85 -7.45 -18.31
C ALA A 175 -12.54 -8.21 -17.01
N ILE A 176 -11.39 -7.84 -16.41
CA ILE A 176 -11.28 -7.72 -14.96
C ILE A 176 -11.39 -6.22 -14.68
N GLU A 177 -12.45 -5.77 -14.03
CA GLU A 177 -12.51 -4.40 -13.50
C GLU A 177 -11.67 -4.35 -12.22
N VAL A 178 -10.61 -3.58 -12.27
CA VAL A 178 -9.82 -3.21 -11.09
C VAL A 178 -10.17 -1.76 -10.78
N THR A 179 -10.91 -1.55 -9.71
CA THR A 179 -11.21 -0.21 -9.21
C THR A 179 -10.12 0.16 -8.20
N THR A 180 -9.31 1.15 -8.50
CA THR A 180 -8.40 1.77 -7.54
C THR A 180 -9.11 2.97 -6.94
N THR A 181 -9.48 2.90 -5.68
CA THR A 181 -9.95 4.05 -4.91
C THR A 181 -8.74 4.75 -4.31
N LYS A 182 -8.61 6.04 -4.62
CA LYS A 182 -7.69 6.93 -3.90
C LYS A 182 -8.20 7.02 -2.47
N VAL A 183 -7.34 6.79 -1.50
CA VAL A 183 -7.68 7.03 -0.09
C VAL A 183 -7.72 8.54 0.07
N ASP A 184 -8.92 9.08 0.28
CA ASP A 184 -9.14 10.48 0.67
C ASP A 184 -8.76 10.67 2.14
#